data_28affc67f23aef2a7728ac1c1e2a9731
#
_entry.id   28affc67f23aef2a7728ac1c1e2a9731
#
_cell.length_a   1.000
_cell.length_b   1.000
_cell.length_c   1.000
_cell.angle_alpha   90.00
_cell.angle_beta   90.00
_cell.angle_gamma   90.00
#
_symmetry.space_group_name_H-M   'P 1'
#
loop_
_entity.id
_entity.type
_entity.pdbx_description
1 polymer ?
#
loop_
_entity_poly.entity_id
_entity_poly.type
_entity_poly.pdbx_seq_one_letter_code
_entity_poly.pdbx_strand_id
1 'polypeptide(L)'
;QIASTDTKTAAFISARPEVEVSGWHNTISADTGYSINGKNISISAQDESVFENIFLNKVAEGKYPNKENEIAVSSSLKKSASLSLNETINLLCPNGKSMSFLVVGFLDDEQAARMMSGTEQIAAITVEGLSSLTAFSDSYVTENYMIQFSRLSNIPNAIKDIKVQNNISDEQITENLSLLSIQGQIAGKTSVNQIYQVALMLSFIVMLTCILMISSSLNSNISQRTKFFGMLRCLGATKKQIMRFVRYEGIYCFCYLDFICCNAND
;
A
#
# COMPACT_ATOMS: atom_id res chain seq x y z
N GLN A 1 5.62 -7.32 8.37
CA GLN A 1 5.45 -8.33 9.44
C GLN A 1 6.79 -8.88 9.89
N ILE A 2 6.83 -9.41 11.09
CA ILE A 2 8.02 -10.07 11.66
C ILE A 2 7.61 -11.49 12.06
N ALA A 3 8.30 -12.49 11.54
CA ALA A 3 8.07 -13.89 11.87
C ALA A 3 8.80 -14.28 13.16
N SER A 4 8.20 -15.16 13.96
CA SER A 4 8.80 -15.77 15.16
C SER A 4 9.39 -14.75 16.15
N THR A 5 8.61 -13.74 16.49
CA THR A 5 9.00 -12.69 17.45
C THR A 5 8.59 -13.09 18.87
N ASP A 6 9.42 -12.77 19.86
CA ASP A 6 9.07 -12.98 21.27
C ASP A 6 8.20 -11.83 21.82
N THR A 7 7.48 -12.10 22.88
CA THR A 7 6.54 -11.15 23.51
C THR A 7 7.24 -9.86 24.00
N LYS A 8 8.51 -9.95 24.42
CA LYS A 8 9.27 -8.78 24.89
C LYS A 8 9.61 -7.85 23.72
N THR A 9 10.07 -8.41 22.61
CA THR A 9 10.35 -7.69 21.38
C THR A 9 9.06 -7.07 20.81
N ALA A 10 7.96 -7.81 20.81
CA ALA A 10 6.65 -7.30 20.40
C ALA A 10 6.23 -6.08 21.24
N ALA A 11 6.34 -6.16 22.58
CA ALA A 11 6.03 -5.04 23.48
C ALA A 11 6.95 -3.83 23.26
N PHE A 12 8.24 -4.05 22.98
CA PHE A 12 9.17 -2.97 22.65
C PHE A 12 8.78 -2.27 21.34
N ILE A 13 8.39 -3.04 20.33
CA ILE A 13 7.99 -2.51 19.03
C ILE A 13 6.68 -1.72 19.14
N SER A 14 5.68 -2.24 19.86
CA SER A 14 4.39 -1.57 20.04
C SER A 14 4.49 -0.24 20.78
N ALA A 15 5.49 -0.07 21.64
CA ALA A 15 5.72 1.16 22.40
C ALA A 15 6.40 2.27 21.59
N ARG A 16 6.81 2.03 20.35
CA ARG A 16 7.50 3.02 19.52
C ARG A 16 6.53 4.08 18.98
N PRO A 17 6.92 5.36 18.97
CA PRO A 17 6.04 6.44 18.51
C PRO A 17 5.73 6.39 16.99
N GLU A 18 6.55 5.68 16.21
CA GLU A 18 6.35 5.52 14.77
C GLU A 18 5.31 4.44 14.44
N VAL A 19 4.98 3.57 15.41
CA VAL A 19 4.03 2.47 15.24
C VAL A 19 2.61 2.97 15.53
N GLU A 20 1.72 2.85 14.56
CA GLU A 20 0.31 3.24 14.69
C GLU A 20 -0.54 2.08 15.19
N VAL A 21 -0.35 0.90 14.58
CA VAL A 21 -1.04 -0.34 14.97
C VAL A 21 -0.05 -1.49 14.93
N SER A 22 -0.12 -2.36 15.91
CA SER A 22 0.62 -3.63 15.92
C SER A 22 -0.13 -4.70 16.67
N GLY A 23 0.15 -5.96 16.36
CA GLY A 23 -0.47 -7.10 17.00
C GLY A 23 -0.12 -8.41 16.34
N TRP A 24 -0.60 -9.49 16.93
CA TRP A 24 -0.34 -10.85 16.47
C TRP A 24 -1.28 -11.25 15.33
N HIS A 25 -0.74 -11.99 14.39
CA HIS A 25 -1.45 -12.68 13.32
C HIS A 25 -0.84 -14.05 13.13
N ASN A 26 -1.40 -15.04 13.78
CA ASN A 26 -0.93 -16.42 13.79
C ASN A 26 -1.85 -17.26 12.92
N THR A 27 -1.31 -18.18 12.16
CA THR A 27 -2.07 -18.94 11.18
C THR A 27 -1.76 -20.43 11.22
N ILE A 28 -2.79 -21.24 10.96
CA ILE A 28 -2.69 -22.67 10.73
C ILE A 28 -3.31 -22.98 9.37
N SER A 29 -2.55 -23.64 8.49
CA SER A 29 -3.03 -24.01 7.15
C SER A 29 -4.06 -25.15 7.19
N ALA A 30 -4.97 -25.19 6.21
CA ALA A 30 -5.96 -26.25 6.05
C ALA A 30 -5.35 -27.66 5.89
N ASP A 31 -4.11 -27.74 5.39
CA ASP A 31 -3.40 -29.00 5.19
C ASP A 31 -3.03 -29.71 6.50
N THR A 32 -3.11 -28.99 7.63
CA THR A 32 -2.80 -29.55 8.95
C THR A 32 -3.86 -30.50 9.48
N GLY A 33 -5.05 -30.55 8.85
CA GLY A 33 -6.11 -31.50 9.17
C GLY A 33 -7.14 -31.02 10.21
N TYR A 34 -7.19 -29.74 10.54
CA TYR A 34 -8.30 -29.18 11.30
C TYR A 34 -9.57 -29.15 10.46
N SER A 35 -10.70 -29.54 11.06
CA SER A 35 -11.96 -29.57 10.33
C SER A 35 -13.17 -29.23 11.20
N ILE A 36 -14.21 -28.69 10.56
CA ILE A 36 -15.53 -28.46 11.13
C ILE A 36 -16.54 -29.18 10.24
N ASN A 37 -17.35 -30.07 10.82
CA ASN A 37 -18.34 -30.88 10.11
C ASN A 37 -17.76 -31.60 8.86
N GLY A 38 -16.52 -32.09 8.97
CA GLY A 38 -15.82 -32.80 7.89
C GLY A 38 -15.26 -31.91 6.77
N LYS A 39 -15.26 -30.59 6.96
CA LYS A 39 -14.65 -29.62 6.05
C LYS A 39 -13.33 -29.14 6.61
N ASN A 40 -12.24 -29.30 5.86
CA ASN A 40 -10.94 -28.78 6.26
C ASN A 40 -10.97 -27.27 6.28
N ILE A 41 -10.35 -26.69 7.30
CA ILE A 41 -10.32 -25.24 7.52
C ILE A 41 -8.90 -24.75 7.75
N SER A 42 -8.67 -23.51 7.35
CA SER A 42 -7.54 -22.72 7.83
C SER A 42 -7.96 -21.92 9.06
N ILE A 43 -7.08 -21.79 10.01
CA ILE A 43 -7.33 -21.03 11.24
C ILE A 43 -6.46 -19.79 11.22
N SER A 44 -7.09 -18.62 11.42
CA SER A 44 -6.43 -17.34 11.60
C SER A 44 -6.72 -16.82 13.00
N ALA A 45 -5.70 -16.68 13.81
CA ALA A 45 -5.81 -16.08 15.14
C ALA A 45 -5.09 -14.73 15.14
N GLN A 46 -5.82 -13.68 15.44
CA GLN A 46 -5.27 -12.35 15.38
C GLN A 46 -5.92 -11.41 16.39
N ASP A 47 -5.17 -10.38 16.76
CA ASP A 47 -5.69 -9.29 17.55
C ASP A 47 -6.74 -8.52 16.77
N GLU A 48 -7.81 -8.05 17.45
CA GLU A 48 -8.89 -7.27 16.82
C GLU A 48 -8.37 -6.03 16.11
N SER A 49 -7.35 -5.37 16.67
CA SER A 49 -6.69 -4.22 16.06
C SER A 49 -6.03 -4.54 14.71
N VAL A 50 -5.48 -5.73 14.56
CA VAL A 50 -4.90 -6.22 13.29
C VAL A 50 -6.00 -6.52 12.29
N PHE A 51 -7.09 -7.15 12.73
CA PHE A 51 -8.25 -7.46 11.90
C PHE A 51 -8.87 -6.19 11.30
N GLU A 52 -9.14 -5.20 12.14
CA GLU A 52 -9.84 -3.98 11.72
C GLU A 52 -8.95 -2.97 11.00
N ASN A 53 -7.72 -2.75 11.48
CA ASN A 53 -6.90 -1.64 11.00
C ASN A 53 -5.84 -2.06 9.97
N ILE A 54 -5.25 -3.25 10.07
CA ILE A 54 -4.24 -3.71 9.11
C ILE A 54 -4.89 -4.43 7.93
N PHE A 55 -5.80 -5.37 8.19
CA PHE A 55 -6.52 -6.08 7.12
C PHE A 55 -7.74 -5.33 6.60
N LEU A 56 -8.18 -4.28 7.33
CA LEU A 56 -9.38 -3.48 7.00
C LEU A 56 -10.63 -4.36 6.86
N ASN A 57 -10.73 -5.39 7.66
CA ASN A 57 -11.81 -6.35 7.64
C ASN A 57 -12.95 -5.92 8.59
N LYS A 58 -14.14 -6.40 8.28
CA LYS A 58 -15.34 -6.21 9.10
C LYS A 58 -16.10 -7.51 9.19
N VAL A 59 -16.77 -7.72 10.32
CA VAL A 59 -17.67 -8.85 10.47
C VAL A 59 -18.95 -8.58 9.70
N ALA A 60 -19.36 -9.53 8.84
CA ALA A 60 -20.57 -9.39 8.01
C ALA A 60 -21.84 -9.59 8.84
N GLU A 61 -21.81 -10.50 9.82
CA GLU A 61 -22.91 -10.83 10.71
C GLU A 61 -22.37 -11.23 12.08
N GLY A 62 -22.94 -10.72 13.16
CA GLY A 62 -22.48 -11.01 14.52
C GLY A 62 -21.33 -10.10 14.98
N LYS A 63 -20.32 -10.65 15.64
CA LYS A 63 -19.15 -9.94 16.17
C LYS A 63 -17.85 -10.69 15.94
N TYR A 64 -16.72 -10.00 16.07
CA TYR A 64 -15.41 -10.64 16.11
C TYR A 64 -15.21 -11.40 17.43
N PRO A 65 -14.53 -12.58 17.40
CA PRO A 65 -14.24 -13.35 18.62
C PRO A 65 -13.42 -12.53 19.62
N ASN A 66 -13.86 -12.51 20.87
CA ASN A 66 -13.14 -11.81 21.95
C ASN A 66 -12.89 -12.71 23.18
N LYS A 67 -13.30 -13.98 23.11
CA LYS A 67 -13.04 -14.99 24.14
C LYS A 67 -12.37 -16.20 23.52
N GLU A 68 -11.64 -16.91 24.34
CA GLU A 68 -10.87 -18.11 23.99
C GLU A 68 -11.68 -19.19 23.24
N ASN A 69 -12.97 -19.35 23.60
CA ASN A 69 -13.88 -20.34 23.03
C ASN A 69 -14.83 -19.76 21.96
N GLU A 70 -14.60 -18.56 21.47
CA GLU A 70 -15.40 -17.94 20.41
C GLU A 70 -14.71 -18.11 19.04
N ILE A 71 -15.52 -18.27 17.99
CA ILE A 71 -15.06 -18.45 16.62
C ILE A 71 -15.93 -17.62 15.65
N ALA A 72 -15.29 -16.98 14.67
CA ALA A 72 -15.98 -16.43 13.50
C ALA A 72 -15.53 -17.21 12.27
N VAL A 73 -16.44 -17.48 11.35
CA VAL A 73 -16.17 -18.31 10.18
C VAL A 73 -16.54 -17.61 8.88
N SER A 74 -15.86 -17.97 7.78
CA SER A 74 -16.16 -17.45 6.46
C SER A 74 -17.57 -17.83 6.00
N SER A 75 -18.16 -17.00 5.12
CA SER A 75 -19.50 -17.24 4.58
C SER A 75 -19.60 -18.54 3.76
N SER A 76 -18.51 -18.93 3.10
CA SER A 76 -18.38 -20.24 2.43
C SER A 76 -18.46 -21.39 3.42
N LEU A 77 -17.78 -21.29 4.55
CA LEU A 77 -17.82 -22.31 5.60
C LEU A 77 -19.22 -22.36 6.27
N LYS A 78 -19.85 -21.19 6.53
CA LYS A 78 -21.24 -21.10 7.01
C LYS A 78 -22.16 -21.94 6.15
N LYS A 79 -22.09 -21.77 4.82
CA LYS A 79 -22.94 -22.48 3.86
C LYS A 79 -22.60 -23.96 3.76
N SER A 80 -21.30 -24.31 3.62
CA SER A 80 -20.85 -25.69 3.38
C SER A 80 -21.01 -26.61 4.60
N ALA A 81 -20.93 -26.05 5.80
CA ALA A 81 -21.09 -26.77 7.07
C ALA A 81 -22.45 -26.52 7.74
N SER A 82 -23.34 -25.73 7.14
CA SER A 82 -24.69 -25.36 7.62
C SER A 82 -24.68 -24.79 9.05
N LEU A 83 -23.82 -23.80 9.30
CA LEU A 83 -23.60 -23.22 10.62
C LEU A 83 -24.55 -22.03 10.89
N SER A 84 -24.97 -21.90 12.16
CA SER A 84 -25.82 -20.82 12.65
C SER A 84 -25.11 -19.95 13.69
N LEU A 85 -25.54 -18.68 13.80
CA LEU A 85 -25.02 -17.79 14.83
C LEU A 85 -25.43 -18.28 16.23
N ASN A 86 -24.54 -18.15 17.20
CA ASN A 86 -24.66 -18.65 18.58
C ASN A 86 -24.79 -20.17 18.69
N GLU A 87 -24.44 -20.91 17.67
CA GLU A 87 -24.32 -22.37 17.71
C GLU A 87 -22.96 -22.78 18.29
N THR A 88 -22.95 -23.87 19.11
CA THR A 88 -21.71 -24.48 19.55
C THR A 88 -21.29 -25.57 18.57
N ILE A 89 -20.11 -25.44 18.02
CA ILE A 89 -19.54 -26.37 17.05
C ILE A 89 -18.33 -27.11 17.64
N ASN A 90 -18.06 -28.30 17.13
CA ASN A 90 -16.86 -29.05 17.46
C ASN A 90 -15.83 -28.93 16.35
N LEU A 91 -14.68 -28.35 16.69
CA LEU A 91 -13.53 -28.29 15.83
C LEU A 91 -12.69 -29.53 16.04
N LEU A 92 -12.59 -30.37 15.02
CA LEU A 92 -11.80 -31.61 15.06
C LEU A 92 -10.33 -31.25 14.80
N CYS A 93 -9.46 -31.70 15.70
CA CYS A 93 -8.01 -31.53 15.62
C CYS A 93 -7.34 -32.69 14.88
N PRO A 94 -6.11 -32.50 14.35
CA PRO A 94 -5.35 -33.54 13.66
C PRO A 94 -5.09 -34.80 14.51
N ASN A 95 -5.02 -34.64 15.83
CA ASN A 95 -4.85 -35.74 16.77
C ASN A 95 -6.13 -36.55 17.06
N GLY A 96 -7.23 -36.27 16.34
CA GLY A 96 -8.54 -36.93 16.51
C GLY A 96 -9.37 -36.45 17.70
N LYS A 97 -8.87 -35.52 18.50
CA LYS A 97 -9.63 -34.88 19.57
C LYS A 97 -10.47 -33.72 19.02
N SER A 98 -11.50 -33.31 19.73
CA SER A 98 -12.32 -32.15 19.36
C SER A 98 -12.37 -31.11 20.47
N MET A 99 -12.42 -29.84 20.07
CA MET A 99 -12.58 -28.71 20.97
C MET A 99 -13.83 -27.93 20.56
N SER A 100 -14.63 -27.49 21.55
CA SER A 100 -15.90 -26.82 21.30
C SER A 100 -15.71 -25.30 21.22
N PHE A 101 -16.30 -24.69 20.20
CA PHE A 101 -16.30 -23.26 20.00
C PHE A 101 -17.73 -22.74 19.78
N LEU A 102 -18.00 -21.52 20.24
CA LEU A 102 -19.24 -20.79 20.01
C LEU A 102 -19.08 -19.93 18.77
N VAL A 103 -19.93 -20.13 17.76
CA VAL A 103 -19.97 -19.28 16.55
C VAL A 103 -20.55 -17.92 16.90
N VAL A 104 -19.73 -16.87 16.89
CA VAL A 104 -20.13 -15.51 17.26
C VAL A 104 -20.22 -14.56 16.07
N GLY A 105 -19.71 -14.95 14.91
CA GLY A 105 -19.76 -14.10 13.72
C GLY A 105 -19.48 -14.83 12.42
N PHE A 106 -19.85 -14.17 11.33
CA PHE A 106 -19.57 -14.59 9.97
C PHE A 106 -18.78 -13.51 9.23
N LEU A 107 -17.73 -13.94 8.53
CA LEU A 107 -16.83 -13.10 7.76
C LEU A 107 -17.21 -13.17 6.28
N ASP A 108 -17.05 -12.07 5.56
CA ASP A 108 -17.11 -12.07 4.12
C ASP A 108 -15.93 -12.89 3.54
N ASP A 109 -16.20 -13.71 2.53
CA ASP A 109 -15.18 -14.59 1.92
C ASP A 109 -14.00 -13.80 1.31
N GLU A 110 -14.31 -12.65 0.70
CA GLU A 110 -13.27 -11.77 0.12
C GLU A 110 -12.36 -11.17 1.20
N GLN A 111 -12.95 -10.80 2.34
CA GLN A 111 -12.21 -10.29 3.49
C GLN A 111 -11.44 -11.41 4.20
N ALA A 112 -12.04 -12.58 4.36
CA ALA A 112 -11.38 -13.74 4.93
C ALA A 112 -10.14 -14.15 4.12
N ALA A 113 -10.23 -14.12 2.78
CA ALA A 113 -9.10 -14.41 1.88
C ALA A 113 -7.91 -13.44 2.01
N ARG A 114 -8.12 -12.24 2.55
CA ARG A 114 -7.02 -11.29 2.87
C ARG A 114 -6.18 -11.75 4.07
N MET A 115 -6.79 -12.48 4.99
CA MET A 115 -6.08 -13.00 6.18
C MET A 115 -5.21 -14.19 5.82
N MET A 116 -5.65 -15.01 4.85
CA MET A 116 -4.91 -16.19 4.40
C MET A 116 -5.06 -16.40 2.91
N SER A 117 -3.96 -16.33 2.19
CA SER A 117 -3.95 -16.50 0.73
C SER A 117 -4.45 -17.89 0.30
N GLY A 118 -5.47 -17.94 -0.55
CA GLY A 118 -5.83 -19.13 -1.32
C GLY A 118 -6.79 -20.11 -0.67
N THR A 119 -7.40 -19.81 0.49
CA THR A 119 -8.41 -20.68 1.15
C THR A 119 -9.76 -19.98 1.27
N GLU A 120 -10.81 -20.70 0.90
CA GLU A 120 -12.19 -20.21 1.02
C GLU A 120 -12.81 -20.51 2.40
N GLN A 121 -12.27 -21.51 3.12
CA GLN A 121 -12.82 -21.98 4.39
C GLN A 121 -11.92 -21.57 5.56
N ILE A 122 -12.19 -20.40 6.10
CA ILE A 122 -11.39 -19.78 7.15
C ILE A 122 -12.20 -19.67 8.43
N ALA A 123 -11.54 -19.99 9.53
CA ALA A 123 -12.02 -19.78 10.88
C ALA A 123 -11.12 -18.77 11.60
N ALA A 124 -11.68 -17.69 12.11
CA ALA A 124 -10.99 -16.71 12.92
C ALA A 124 -11.26 -16.97 14.41
N ILE A 125 -10.21 -17.00 15.20
CA ILE A 125 -10.26 -17.16 16.67
C ILE A 125 -9.35 -16.12 17.31
N THR A 126 -9.40 -16.01 18.65
CA THR A 126 -8.46 -15.16 19.39
C THR A 126 -7.08 -15.82 19.49
N VAL A 127 -6.05 -15.02 19.78
CA VAL A 127 -4.68 -15.52 20.00
C VAL A 127 -4.64 -16.48 21.20
N GLU A 128 -5.40 -16.19 22.26
CA GLU A 128 -5.56 -17.05 23.42
C GLU A 128 -6.23 -18.39 23.05
N GLY A 129 -7.30 -18.32 22.22
CA GLY A 129 -7.99 -19.52 21.72
C GLY A 129 -7.07 -20.40 20.88
N LEU A 130 -6.19 -19.79 20.08
CA LEU A 130 -5.18 -20.54 19.33
C LEU A 130 -4.17 -21.22 20.28
N SER A 131 -3.69 -20.51 21.30
CA SER A 131 -2.75 -21.06 22.28
C SER A 131 -3.31 -22.29 22.99
N SER A 132 -4.59 -22.23 23.37
CA SER A 132 -5.30 -23.37 23.98
C SER A 132 -5.50 -24.52 22.99
N LEU A 133 -5.83 -24.21 21.74
CA LEU A 133 -6.00 -25.20 20.69
C LEU A 133 -4.67 -25.91 20.36
N THR A 134 -3.56 -25.18 20.28
CA THR A 134 -2.24 -25.75 19.98
C THR A 134 -1.67 -26.56 21.12
N ALA A 135 -1.86 -26.14 22.36
CA ALA A 135 -1.52 -26.93 23.54
C ALA A 135 -2.30 -28.27 23.61
N PHE A 136 -3.53 -28.28 23.06
CA PHE A 136 -4.38 -29.46 23.01
C PHE A 136 -4.03 -30.40 21.84
N SER A 137 -3.54 -29.88 20.70
CA SER A 137 -3.35 -30.61 19.45
C SER A 137 -1.90 -30.83 19.03
N ASP A 138 -0.93 -30.20 19.69
CA ASP A 138 0.51 -30.25 19.37
C ASP A 138 0.82 -29.91 17.90
N SER A 139 0.21 -28.83 17.39
CA SER A 139 0.28 -28.45 16.00
C SER A 139 1.24 -27.29 15.76
N TYR A 140 1.84 -27.27 14.54
CA TYR A 140 2.69 -26.17 14.10
C TYR A 140 1.86 -24.92 13.75
N VAL A 141 2.30 -23.78 14.27
CA VAL A 141 1.70 -22.46 14.02
C VAL A 141 2.71 -21.57 13.35
N THR A 142 2.27 -20.86 12.33
CA THR A 142 3.06 -19.75 11.77
C THR A 142 2.74 -18.48 12.55
N GLU A 143 3.68 -18.04 13.35
CA GLU A 143 3.56 -16.83 14.18
C GLU A 143 4.11 -15.62 13.46
N ASN A 144 3.29 -14.60 13.33
CA ASN A 144 3.67 -13.33 12.73
C ASN A 144 3.24 -12.16 13.63
N TYR A 145 4.13 -11.20 13.79
CA TYR A 145 3.81 -9.93 14.41
C TYR A 145 3.64 -8.85 13.34
N MET A 146 2.44 -8.32 13.22
CA MET A 146 2.08 -7.31 12.23
C MET A 146 2.36 -5.92 12.79
N ILE A 147 2.86 -5.03 11.93
CA ILE A 147 3.18 -3.65 12.29
C ILE A 147 2.71 -2.74 11.17
N GLN A 148 1.94 -1.73 11.53
CA GLN A 148 1.61 -0.60 10.68
C GLN A 148 2.26 0.66 11.23
N PHE A 149 3.07 1.32 10.41
CA PHE A 149 3.72 2.57 10.77
C PHE A 149 2.82 3.77 10.43
N SER A 150 2.95 4.84 11.20
CA SER A 150 2.25 6.07 10.93
C SER A 150 2.71 6.69 9.60
N ARG A 151 1.80 7.38 8.92
CA ARG A 151 2.02 7.96 7.57
C ARG A 151 3.20 8.93 7.49
N LEU A 152 3.54 9.59 8.58
CA LEU A 152 4.57 10.62 8.63
C LEU A 152 5.93 10.07 9.09
N SER A 153 6.02 8.81 9.44
CA SER A 153 7.26 8.19 9.90
C SER A 153 8.19 7.84 8.75
N ASN A 154 9.49 7.87 9.04
CA ASN A 154 10.50 7.34 8.11
C ASN A 154 10.59 5.82 8.30
N ILE A 155 9.75 5.09 7.58
CA ILE A 155 9.60 3.63 7.71
C ILE A 155 10.93 2.88 7.49
N PRO A 156 11.76 3.17 6.47
CA PRO A 156 13.04 2.48 6.29
C PRO A 156 13.98 2.61 7.48
N ASN A 157 14.06 3.79 8.09
CA ASN A 157 14.89 3.99 9.27
C ASN A 157 14.30 3.27 10.50
N ALA A 158 12.98 3.34 10.69
CA ALA A 158 12.30 2.63 11.77
C ALA A 158 12.51 1.11 11.69
N ILE A 159 12.40 0.52 10.50
CA ILE A 159 12.67 -0.91 10.27
C ILE A 159 14.13 -1.23 10.59
N LYS A 160 15.08 -0.41 10.11
CA LYS A 160 16.50 -0.61 10.38
C LYS A 160 16.80 -0.56 11.88
N ASP A 161 16.23 0.39 12.60
CA ASP A 161 16.42 0.53 14.04
C ASP A 161 15.83 -0.66 14.81
N ILE A 162 14.65 -1.13 14.42
CA ILE A 162 14.03 -2.33 14.99
C ILE A 162 14.92 -3.55 14.78
N LYS A 163 15.46 -3.75 13.57
CA LYS A 163 16.40 -4.85 13.25
C LYS A 163 17.62 -4.83 14.15
N VAL A 164 18.30 -3.68 14.22
CA VAL A 164 19.54 -3.54 14.98
C VAL A 164 19.31 -3.71 16.48
N GLN A 165 18.26 -3.08 17.04
CA GLN A 165 18.02 -3.08 18.48
C GLN A 165 17.56 -4.44 19.01
N ASN A 166 16.85 -5.22 18.19
CA ASN A 166 16.29 -6.52 18.59
C ASN A 166 17.02 -7.71 17.95
N ASN A 167 18.11 -7.47 17.22
CA ASN A 167 18.89 -8.49 16.53
C ASN A 167 18.04 -9.40 15.60
N ILE A 168 17.09 -8.78 14.88
CA ILE A 168 16.18 -9.46 13.95
C ILE A 168 16.86 -9.57 12.58
N SER A 169 16.87 -10.78 12.01
CA SER A 169 17.43 -11.02 10.68
C SER A 169 16.52 -10.51 9.56
N ASP A 170 17.12 -10.25 8.39
CA ASP A 170 16.36 -9.80 7.20
C ASP A 170 15.33 -10.85 6.74
N GLU A 171 15.61 -12.13 6.96
CA GLU A 171 14.73 -13.24 6.60
C GLU A 171 13.44 -13.30 7.43
N GLN A 172 13.47 -12.76 8.65
CA GLN A 172 12.31 -12.71 9.55
C GLN A 172 11.36 -11.54 9.22
N ILE A 173 11.80 -10.59 8.41
CA ILE A 173 10.99 -9.40 8.10
C ILE A 173 10.46 -9.49 6.67
N THR A 174 9.14 -9.39 6.55
CA THR A 174 8.46 -9.23 5.28
C THR A 174 7.84 -7.84 5.19
N GLU A 175 8.28 -7.07 4.20
CA GLU A 175 7.79 -5.72 3.94
C GLU A 175 6.71 -5.74 2.85
N ASN A 176 5.68 -4.93 3.00
CA ASN A 176 4.72 -4.70 1.91
C ASN A 176 5.33 -3.70 0.91
N LEU A 177 6.18 -4.22 0.01
CA LEU A 177 6.90 -3.42 -0.97
C LEU A 177 5.97 -2.63 -1.89
N SER A 178 4.79 -3.16 -2.21
CA SER A 178 3.81 -2.47 -3.04
C SER A 178 3.30 -1.20 -2.36
N LEU A 179 2.93 -1.29 -1.09
CA LEU A 179 2.49 -0.13 -0.31
C LEU A 179 3.63 0.87 -0.10
N LEU A 180 4.82 0.39 0.28
CA LEU A 180 5.99 1.24 0.47
C LEU A 180 6.42 1.94 -0.82
N SER A 181 6.25 1.30 -1.98
CA SER A 181 6.55 1.92 -3.28
C SER A 181 5.61 3.09 -3.59
N ILE A 182 4.32 2.93 -3.33
CA ILE A 182 3.32 3.99 -3.53
C ILE A 182 3.60 5.17 -2.57
N GLN A 183 4.03 4.89 -1.35
CA GLN A 183 4.40 5.90 -0.37
C GLN A 183 5.79 6.52 -0.59
N GLY A 184 6.56 6.02 -1.55
CA GLY A 184 7.93 6.48 -1.81
C GLY A 184 8.94 6.13 -0.71
N GLN A 185 8.65 5.11 0.10
CA GLN A 185 9.41 4.73 1.30
C GLN A 185 10.10 3.35 1.18
N ILE A 186 10.52 2.96 -0.01
CA ILE A 186 11.33 1.74 -0.17
C ILE A 186 12.74 1.97 0.39
N ALA A 187 13.21 1.06 1.22
CA ALA A 187 14.59 1.01 1.69
C ALA A 187 15.53 0.69 0.52
N GLY A 188 16.19 1.71 0.05
CA GLY A 188 17.07 1.63 -1.12
C GLY A 188 16.66 2.66 -2.16
N LYS A 189 17.52 3.61 -2.41
CA LYS A 189 17.36 4.83 -3.21
C LYS A 189 16.82 4.65 -4.65
N THR A 190 16.33 3.46 -5.03
CA THR A 190 16.26 3.07 -6.43
C THR A 190 14.98 3.53 -7.12
N SER A 191 13.81 3.42 -6.50
CA SER A 191 12.57 3.64 -7.25
C SER A 191 12.18 5.11 -7.39
N VAL A 192 12.22 5.89 -6.32
CA VAL A 192 11.81 7.31 -6.36
C VAL A 192 12.85 8.15 -7.11
N ASN A 193 14.15 7.93 -6.85
CA ASN A 193 15.21 8.63 -7.56
C ASN A 193 15.25 8.30 -9.06
N GLN A 194 14.92 7.06 -9.46
CA GLN A 194 14.82 6.68 -10.86
C GLN A 194 13.65 7.40 -11.54
N ILE A 195 12.49 7.49 -10.89
CA ILE A 195 11.33 8.22 -11.43
C ILE A 195 11.66 9.70 -11.59
N TYR A 196 12.31 10.32 -10.60
CA TYR A 196 12.77 11.72 -10.72
C TYR A 196 13.80 11.92 -11.83
N GLN A 197 14.74 11.02 -12.00
CA GLN A 197 15.73 11.08 -13.08
C GLN A 197 15.07 10.96 -14.45
N VAL A 198 14.12 10.04 -14.62
CA VAL A 198 13.37 9.88 -15.86
C VAL A 198 12.50 11.11 -16.13
N ALA A 199 11.81 11.65 -15.14
CA ALA A 199 11.00 12.84 -15.25
C ALA A 199 11.86 14.08 -15.61
N LEU A 200 13.05 14.22 -15.02
CA LEU A 200 14.02 15.28 -15.35
C LEU A 200 14.55 15.15 -16.78
N MET A 201 14.89 13.95 -17.22
CA MET A 201 15.30 13.71 -18.62
C MET A 201 14.20 14.04 -19.61
N LEU A 202 12.96 13.61 -19.35
CA LEU A 202 11.80 13.94 -20.19
C LEU A 202 11.56 15.45 -20.24
N SER A 203 11.59 16.12 -19.10
CA SER A 203 11.45 17.58 -19.02
C SER A 203 12.52 18.31 -19.82
N PHE A 204 13.76 17.85 -19.75
CA PHE A 204 14.87 18.43 -20.52
C PHE A 204 14.69 18.24 -22.03
N ILE A 205 14.25 17.05 -22.47
CA ILE A 205 13.97 16.78 -23.90
C ILE A 205 12.83 17.67 -24.41
N VAL A 206 11.74 17.81 -23.64
CA VAL A 206 10.61 18.68 -24.01
C VAL A 206 11.08 20.14 -24.10
N MET A 207 11.86 20.62 -23.13
CA MET A 207 12.40 21.98 -23.16
C MET A 207 13.27 22.22 -24.39
N LEU A 208 14.13 21.25 -24.73
CA LEU A 208 15.01 21.37 -25.92
C LEU A 208 14.21 21.37 -27.23
N THR A 209 13.19 20.52 -27.33
CA THR A 209 12.30 20.51 -28.53
C THR A 209 11.51 21.80 -28.65
N CYS A 210 11.01 22.37 -27.55
CA CYS A 210 10.35 23.69 -27.57
C CYS A 210 11.28 24.79 -28.04
N ILE A 211 12.53 24.83 -27.56
CA ILE A 211 13.53 25.82 -27.99
C ILE A 211 13.81 25.69 -29.49
N LEU A 212 14.00 24.45 -29.99
CA LEU A 212 14.24 24.22 -31.42
C LEU A 212 13.04 24.61 -32.28
N MET A 213 11.81 24.33 -31.83
CA MET A 213 10.59 24.70 -32.52
C MET A 213 10.42 26.22 -32.61
N ILE A 214 10.63 26.92 -31.50
CA ILE A 214 10.59 28.39 -31.46
C ILE A 214 11.68 29.00 -32.36
N SER A 215 12.91 28.48 -32.28
CA SER A 215 14.03 28.94 -33.11
C SER A 215 13.75 28.72 -34.58
N SER A 216 13.20 27.58 -34.98
CA SER A 216 12.83 27.29 -36.36
C SER A 216 11.72 28.21 -36.87
N SER A 217 10.70 28.45 -36.07
CA SER A 217 9.59 29.36 -36.39
C SER A 217 10.06 30.81 -36.54
N LEU A 218 10.92 31.27 -35.62
CA LEU A 218 11.52 32.62 -35.73
C LEU A 218 12.39 32.75 -36.95
N ASN A 219 13.20 31.74 -37.28
CA ASN A 219 14.09 31.80 -38.45
C ASN A 219 13.30 31.84 -39.77
N SER A 220 12.21 31.09 -39.89
CA SER A 220 11.30 31.15 -41.03
C SER A 220 10.63 32.52 -41.16
N ASN A 221 10.14 33.09 -40.06
CA ASN A 221 9.52 34.40 -40.06
C ASN A 221 10.52 35.52 -40.39
N ILE A 222 11.77 35.47 -39.90
CA ILE A 222 12.81 36.46 -40.19
C ILE A 222 13.16 36.46 -41.68
N SER A 223 13.25 35.29 -42.29
CA SER A 223 13.54 35.19 -43.75
C SER A 223 12.47 35.86 -44.60
N GLN A 224 11.19 35.70 -44.26
CA GLN A 224 10.09 36.37 -44.97
C GLN A 224 10.05 37.88 -44.71
N ARG A 225 10.42 38.36 -43.54
CA ARG A 225 10.42 39.75 -43.13
C ARG A 225 11.66 40.55 -43.59
N THR A 226 12.72 39.86 -43.99
CA THR A 226 13.95 40.51 -44.47
C THR A 226 13.66 41.45 -45.67
N LYS A 227 12.75 41.05 -46.57
CA LYS A 227 12.29 41.89 -47.67
C LYS A 227 11.55 43.14 -47.18
N PHE A 228 10.70 43.02 -46.18
CA PHE A 228 9.95 44.12 -45.57
C PHE A 228 10.89 45.11 -44.87
N PHE A 229 11.86 44.63 -44.10
CA PHE A 229 12.86 45.50 -43.46
C PHE A 229 13.81 46.17 -44.49
N GLY A 230 14.08 45.48 -45.61
CA GLY A 230 14.82 46.06 -46.74
C GLY A 230 14.07 47.24 -47.35
N MET A 231 12.76 47.10 -47.59
CA MET A 231 11.93 48.21 -48.10
C MET A 231 11.87 49.39 -47.12
N LEU A 232 11.71 49.13 -45.81
CA LEU A 232 11.72 50.17 -44.78
C LEU A 232 13.04 50.95 -44.76
N ARG A 233 14.17 50.32 -45.00
CA ARG A 233 15.48 50.96 -45.13
C ARG A 233 15.58 51.79 -46.37
N CYS A 234 15.06 51.34 -47.50
CA CYS A 234 15.01 52.13 -48.72
C CYS A 234 14.15 53.39 -48.57
N LEU A 235 13.13 53.37 -47.73
CA LEU A 235 12.29 54.50 -47.36
C LEU A 235 12.91 55.41 -46.27
N GLY A 236 14.18 55.18 -45.88
CA GLY A 236 14.92 56.02 -44.95
C GLY A 236 14.81 55.65 -43.46
N ALA A 237 14.22 54.54 -43.14
CA ALA A 237 14.13 54.09 -41.73
C ALA A 237 15.52 53.78 -41.14
N THR A 238 15.82 54.32 -39.96
CA THR A 238 17.09 54.06 -39.24
C THR A 238 17.09 52.71 -38.58
N LYS A 239 18.30 52.14 -38.42
CA LYS A 239 18.47 50.88 -37.73
C LYS A 239 17.82 50.84 -36.30
N LYS A 240 17.84 51.98 -35.59
CA LYS A 240 17.23 52.14 -34.27
C LYS A 240 15.69 52.04 -34.31
N GLN A 241 15.07 52.59 -35.35
CA GLN A 241 13.62 52.55 -35.54
C GLN A 241 13.14 51.13 -35.85
N ILE A 242 13.84 50.41 -36.73
CA ILE A 242 13.54 49.02 -37.07
C ILE A 242 13.68 48.13 -35.84
N MET A 243 14.77 48.32 -35.06
CA MET A 243 15.00 47.54 -33.84
C MET A 243 13.93 47.80 -32.78
N ARG A 244 13.44 49.03 -32.66
CA ARG A 244 12.35 49.40 -31.77
C ARG A 244 11.02 48.73 -32.18
N PHE A 245 10.74 48.71 -33.47
CA PHE A 245 9.56 48.06 -34.04
C PHE A 245 9.54 46.57 -33.75
N VAL A 246 10.64 45.87 -34.02
CA VAL A 246 10.77 44.41 -33.71
C VAL A 246 10.61 44.13 -32.22
N ARG A 247 11.14 45.02 -31.36
CA ARG A 247 11.02 44.87 -29.91
C ARG A 247 9.57 45.02 -29.40
N TYR A 248 8.84 46.00 -29.95
CA TYR A 248 7.41 46.16 -29.62
C TYR A 248 6.58 44.99 -30.09
N GLU A 249 6.84 44.47 -31.28
CA GLU A 249 6.14 43.31 -31.81
C GLU A 249 6.36 42.06 -30.94
N GLY A 250 7.60 41.86 -30.45
CA GLY A 250 7.90 40.76 -29.49
C GLY A 250 7.15 40.90 -28.16
N ILE A 251 7.03 42.12 -27.63
CA ILE A 251 6.29 42.39 -26.40
C ILE A 251 4.78 42.15 -26.60
N TYR A 252 4.23 42.60 -27.73
CA TYR A 252 2.81 42.34 -28.04
C TYR A 252 2.49 40.85 -28.16
N CYS A 253 3.34 40.07 -28.83
CA CYS A 253 3.17 38.63 -28.90
C CYS A 253 3.21 37.96 -27.51
N PHE A 254 4.11 38.42 -26.64
CA PHE A 254 4.24 37.89 -25.29
C PHE A 254 3.00 38.20 -24.44
N CYS A 255 2.54 39.45 -24.44
CA CYS A 255 1.33 39.86 -23.71
C CYS A 255 0.05 39.15 -24.22
N TYR A 256 -0.02 38.91 -25.55
CA TYR A 256 -1.16 38.21 -26.14
C TYR A 256 -1.20 36.73 -25.75
N LEU A 257 -0.05 36.06 -25.62
CA LEU A 257 0.06 34.69 -25.13
C LEU A 257 -0.30 34.60 -23.66
N ASP A 258 0.15 35.52 -22.81
CA ASP A 258 -0.23 35.59 -21.41
C ASP A 258 -1.75 35.78 -21.25
N PHE A 259 -2.35 36.64 -22.07
CA PHE A 259 -3.80 36.86 -22.04
C PHE A 259 -4.61 35.60 -22.42
N ILE A 260 -4.14 34.84 -23.42
CA ILE A 260 -4.77 33.58 -23.82
C ILE A 260 -4.60 32.50 -22.71
N CYS A 261 -3.42 32.40 -22.09
CA CYS A 261 -3.18 31.46 -21.02
C CYS A 261 -4.02 31.77 -19.75
N CYS A 262 -4.21 33.06 -19.45
CA CYS A 262 -5.06 33.46 -18.33
C CYS A 262 -6.56 33.20 -18.55
N ASN A 263 -7.04 33.36 -19.81
CA ASN A 263 -8.45 33.12 -20.15
C ASN A 263 -8.78 31.63 -20.45
N ALA A 264 -7.80 30.78 -20.61
CA ALA A 264 -8.03 29.33 -20.81
C ALA A 264 -8.18 28.56 -19.51
N ASN A 265 -8.03 29.23 -18.36
CA ASN A 265 -8.13 28.63 -17.02
C ASN A 265 -9.45 28.98 -16.27
N ASP A 266 -10.36 29.71 -16.90
CA ASP A 266 -11.75 29.90 -16.50
C ASP A 266 -12.68 28.99 -17.34
#